data_ca43e90b8eb848c5142e1fd312aa91d2
#
_entry.id   ca43e90b8eb848c5142e1fd312aa91d2
#
_cell.length_a   1.000
_cell.length_b   1.000
_cell.length_c   1.000
_cell.angle_alpha   90.00
_cell.angle_beta   90.00
_cell.angle_gamma   90.00
#
_symmetry.space_group_name_H-M   'P 1'
#
loop_
_entity.id
_entity.type
_entity.pdbx_description
1 polymer ?
#
loop_
_entity_poly.entity_id
_entity_poly.type
_entity_poly.pdbx_seq_one_letter_code
_entity_poly.pdbx_strand_id
1 'polypeptide(L)'
;AAADGMVLLKNDDILPLKKDIKKLAIIGPNAKEAQIIGGGSASLKPHYQVHPLEAIQARIGSKTEILYSKGCHTHKYLPKINEKLMGSSDGFLVEYFDGENFEENLLFKENLRGSKFWVFEGFAKEIIAKEERSKTSVKFSCAYTPDISGEHAFEIFGIGQCRMLIDDKELIDNWNNIEPGEAFFTFGSASRKGFANFEKGKTYKVEVQY
;
A
#
# COMPACT_ATOMS: atom_id res chain seq x y z
N ALA A 1 19.15 -13.29 23.57
CA ALA A 1 18.81 -14.02 22.34
C ALA A 1 19.26 -13.27 21.08
N ALA A 2 18.91 -11.97 20.88
CA ALA A 2 19.29 -11.26 19.64
C ALA A 2 20.81 -11.14 19.46
N ALA A 3 21.54 -10.76 20.52
CA ALA A 3 23.00 -10.64 20.47
C ALA A 3 23.68 -11.98 20.20
N ASP A 4 23.16 -13.07 20.78
CA ASP A 4 23.70 -14.41 20.63
C ASP A 4 23.47 -14.98 19.21
N GLY A 5 22.48 -14.45 18.50
CA GLY A 5 22.16 -14.83 17.12
C GLY A 5 22.94 -14.06 16.05
N MET A 6 23.72 -13.04 16.42
CA MET A 6 24.50 -12.25 15.47
C MET A 6 25.86 -12.90 15.19
N VAL A 7 26.18 -13.05 13.91
CA VAL A 7 27.47 -13.58 13.44
C VAL A 7 28.18 -12.50 12.63
N LEU A 8 29.36 -12.09 13.09
CA LEU A 8 30.25 -11.16 12.39
C LEU A 8 31.14 -11.96 11.42
N LEU A 9 30.80 -11.95 10.13
CA LEU A 9 31.51 -12.76 9.12
C LEU A 9 32.84 -12.14 8.69
N LYS A 10 32.95 -10.81 8.70
CA LYS A 10 34.16 -10.09 8.34
C LYS A 10 34.22 -8.77 9.09
N ASN A 11 35.41 -8.40 9.54
CA ASN A 11 35.69 -7.10 10.14
C ASN A 11 37.15 -6.73 9.92
N ASP A 12 37.38 -5.66 9.19
CA ASP A 12 38.73 -5.12 8.90
C ASP A 12 39.01 -3.93 9.86
N ASP A 13 38.88 -4.17 11.16
CA ASP A 13 39.09 -3.22 12.25
C ASP A 13 38.16 -1.98 12.26
N ILE A 14 37.02 -2.07 11.58
CA ILE A 14 35.99 -1.01 11.57
C ILE A 14 35.07 -1.10 12.80
N LEU A 15 34.76 -2.33 13.24
CA LEU A 15 33.91 -2.58 14.40
C LEU A 15 34.72 -3.05 15.59
N PRO A 16 34.40 -2.57 16.81
CA PRO A 16 33.34 -1.62 17.14
C PRO A 16 33.64 -0.21 16.65
N LEU A 17 32.62 0.55 16.29
CA LEU A 17 32.75 1.93 15.87
C LEU A 17 33.42 2.77 17.00
N LYS A 18 34.32 3.67 16.61
CA LYS A 18 34.99 4.57 17.55
C LYS A 18 33.98 5.50 18.21
N LYS A 19 34.21 5.84 19.49
CA LYS A 19 33.29 6.71 20.28
C LYS A 19 33.31 8.18 19.86
N ASP A 20 34.28 8.60 19.08
CA ASP A 20 34.52 9.98 18.65
C ASP A 20 34.12 10.26 17.20
N ILE A 21 33.32 9.37 16.60
CA ILE A 21 32.81 9.55 15.26
C ILE A 21 32.00 10.86 15.19
N LYS A 22 32.34 11.71 14.20
CA LYS A 22 31.66 13.00 14.00
C LYS A 22 30.37 12.88 13.20
N LYS A 23 30.39 11.98 12.20
CA LYS A 23 29.26 11.76 11.29
C LYS A 23 29.04 10.27 11.07
N LEU A 24 27.79 9.85 11.06
CA LEU A 24 27.36 8.50 10.75
C LEU A 24 26.21 8.53 9.73
N ALA A 25 26.44 7.93 8.58
CA ALA A 25 25.37 7.74 7.59
C ALA A 25 24.65 6.42 7.84
N ILE A 26 23.33 6.46 7.92
CA ILE A 26 22.45 5.29 8.05
C ILE A 26 21.55 5.27 6.82
N ILE A 27 21.66 4.20 6.02
CA ILE A 27 20.97 4.09 4.74
C ILE A 27 20.11 2.84 4.74
N GLY A 28 18.88 2.98 4.28
CA GLY A 28 17.93 1.89 4.13
C GLY A 28 16.59 2.16 4.82
N PRO A 29 15.48 1.67 4.23
CA PRO A 29 14.14 1.91 4.77
C PRO A 29 13.96 1.26 6.15
N ASN A 30 14.51 0.08 6.38
CA ASN A 30 14.35 -0.69 7.62
C ASN A 30 15.10 -0.08 8.81
N ALA A 31 15.98 0.90 8.58
CA ALA A 31 16.60 1.63 9.68
C ALA A 31 15.58 2.48 10.45
N LYS A 32 14.61 3.09 9.76
CA LYS A 32 13.58 3.93 10.36
C LYS A 32 12.30 3.15 10.69
N GLU A 33 11.96 2.16 9.86
CA GLU A 33 10.78 1.32 10.00
C GLU A 33 11.23 -0.14 10.08
N ALA A 34 11.39 -0.67 11.31
CA ALA A 34 11.86 -2.03 11.52
C ALA A 34 10.89 -3.03 10.88
N GLN A 35 11.42 -3.90 10.02
CA GLN A 35 10.68 -5.00 9.42
C GLN A 35 10.84 -6.24 10.32
N ILE A 36 9.91 -6.44 11.25
CA ILE A 36 10.00 -7.49 12.27
C ILE A 36 9.48 -8.85 11.80
N ILE A 37 8.61 -8.86 10.80
CA ILE A 37 8.04 -10.08 10.22
C ILE A 37 7.72 -9.89 8.73
N GLY A 38 7.55 -10.99 8.00
CA GLY A 38 7.21 -10.97 6.59
C GLY A 38 5.75 -10.61 6.25
N GLY A 39 4.88 -10.51 7.26
CA GLY A 39 3.47 -10.22 7.07
C GLY A 39 2.62 -11.47 6.74
N GLY A 40 1.44 -11.26 6.14
CA GLY A 40 0.49 -12.34 5.82
C GLY A 40 -0.11 -12.97 7.08
N SER A 41 -0.28 -14.28 7.07
CA SER A 41 -0.83 -15.06 8.20
C SER A 41 0.09 -15.07 9.43
N ALA A 42 1.37 -14.77 9.25
CA ALA A 42 2.34 -14.64 10.34
C ALA A 42 2.34 -13.24 10.98
N SER A 43 1.45 -12.33 10.55
CA SER A 43 1.38 -10.98 11.10
C SER A 43 1.02 -11.01 12.59
N LEU A 44 1.79 -10.26 13.38
CA LEU A 44 1.52 -10.04 14.78
C LEU A 44 1.65 -8.55 15.14
N LYS A 45 0.98 -8.13 16.20
CA LYS A 45 1.13 -6.80 16.76
C LYS A 45 2.06 -6.88 17.97
N PRO A 46 3.31 -6.39 17.86
CA PRO A 46 4.22 -6.40 18.99
C PRO A 46 3.78 -5.39 20.05
N HIS A 47 4.12 -5.63 21.32
CA HIS A 47 3.86 -4.69 22.40
C HIS A 47 4.67 -3.39 22.22
N TYR A 48 5.88 -3.50 21.67
CA TYR A 48 6.73 -2.37 21.31
C TYR A 48 7.65 -2.75 20.15
N GLN A 49 8.17 -1.76 19.48
CA GLN A 49 9.16 -1.93 18.40
C GLN A 49 10.39 -1.11 18.73
N VAL A 50 11.55 -1.63 18.38
CA VAL A 50 12.82 -0.91 18.46
C VAL A 50 13.32 -0.68 17.04
N HIS A 51 13.36 0.59 16.64
CA HIS A 51 13.83 0.96 15.31
C HIS A 51 15.36 1.16 15.34
N PRO A 52 16.12 0.58 14.39
CA PRO A 52 17.59 0.68 14.39
C PRO A 52 18.10 2.12 14.44
N LEU A 53 17.49 3.04 13.72
CA LEU A 53 17.87 4.46 13.71
C LEU A 53 17.77 5.07 15.11
N GLU A 54 16.63 4.90 15.78
CA GLU A 54 16.39 5.42 17.13
C GLU A 54 17.33 4.80 18.16
N ALA A 55 17.55 3.48 18.07
CA ALA A 55 18.47 2.77 18.96
C ALA A 55 19.93 3.24 18.80
N ILE A 56 20.36 3.47 17.55
CA ILE A 56 21.70 4.00 17.27
C ILE A 56 21.81 5.44 17.77
N GLN A 57 20.80 6.30 17.53
CA GLN A 57 20.76 7.68 18.03
C GLN A 57 20.88 7.73 19.55
N ALA A 58 20.11 6.91 20.24
CA ALA A 58 20.14 6.82 21.70
C ALA A 58 21.52 6.35 22.24
N ARG A 59 22.19 5.44 21.52
CA ARG A 59 23.46 4.86 21.93
C ARG A 59 24.65 5.78 21.68
N ILE A 60 24.69 6.49 20.56
CA ILE A 60 25.82 7.35 20.16
C ILE A 60 25.76 8.71 20.88
N GLY A 61 24.57 9.19 21.22
CA GLY A 61 24.37 10.49 21.86
C GLY A 61 24.49 11.68 20.90
N SER A 62 24.45 12.89 21.43
CA SER A 62 24.32 14.14 20.67
C SER A 62 25.61 14.63 19.99
N LYS A 63 26.76 14.01 20.21
CA LYS A 63 28.05 14.45 19.66
C LYS A 63 28.31 13.99 18.22
N THR A 64 27.53 13.03 17.73
CA THR A 64 27.64 12.48 16.38
C THR A 64 26.46 12.97 15.54
N GLU A 65 26.75 13.59 14.43
CA GLU A 65 25.74 13.93 13.42
C GLU A 65 25.28 12.65 12.70
N ILE A 66 23.99 12.35 12.77
CA ILE A 66 23.40 11.19 12.08
C ILE A 66 22.71 11.69 10.83
N LEU A 67 23.14 11.18 9.69
CA LEU A 67 22.54 11.42 8.38
C LEU A 67 21.73 10.18 7.97
N TYR A 68 20.42 10.34 7.79
CA TYR A 68 19.56 9.24 7.35
C TYR A 68 19.11 9.44 5.90
N SER A 69 19.19 8.36 5.12
CA SER A 69 18.58 8.28 3.80
C SER A 69 17.84 6.96 3.64
N LYS A 70 16.65 7.00 3.07
CA LYS A 70 15.89 5.79 2.76
C LYS A 70 16.61 4.93 1.70
N GLY A 71 17.31 5.56 0.76
CA GLY A 71 18.05 4.89 -0.31
C GLY A 71 17.16 4.26 -1.37
N CYS A 72 16.35 3.28 -1.00
CA CYS A 72 15.44 2.58 -1.92
C CYS A 72 14.09 2.28 -1.29
N HIS A 73 13.13 1.88 -2.11
CA HIS A 73 11.86 1.30 -1.69
C HIS A 73 11.94 -0.23 -1.77
N THR A 74 11.38 -0.91 -0.77
CA THR A 74 11.35 -2.38 -0.68
C THR A 74 9.96 -2.96 -0.92
N HIS A 75 9.03 -2.16 -1.40
CA HIS A 75 7.67 -2.61 -1.66
C HIS A 75 7.62 -3.46 -2.93
N LYS A 76 7.03 -4.65 -2.85
CA LYS A 76 6.67 -5.46 -4.02
C LYS A 76 5.59 -4.76 -4.85
N TYR A 77 4.58 -4.21 -4.16
CA TYR A 77 3.50 -3.42 -4.73
C TYR A 77 3.53 -2.00 -4.17
N LEU A 78 2.94 -1.04 -4.87
CA LEU A 78 2.83 0.32 -4.35
C LEU A 78 2.08 0.34 -3.00
N PRO A 79 2.42 1.26 -2.10
CA PRO A 79 1.71 1.43 -0.85
C PRO A 79 0.24 1.74 -1.10
N LYS A 80 -0.61 1.41 -0.14
CA LYS A 80 -2.01 1.85 -0.14
C LYS A 80 -2.10 3.36 -0.24
N ILE A 81 -3.14 3.87 -0.88
CA ILE A 81 -3.43 5.30 -0.91
C ILE A 81 -3.51 5.81 0.53
N ASN A 82 -2.76 6.88 0.81
CA ASN A 82 -2.77 7.50 2.12
C ASN A 82 -4.12 8.18 2.36
N GLU A 83 -4.79 7.83 3.45
CA GLU A 83 -6.10 8.37 3.82
C GLU A 83 -6.12 9.90 3.91
N LYS A 84 -4.98 10.53 4.26
CA LYS A 84 -4.84 12.00 4.27
C LYS A 84 -4.94 12.65 2.90
N LEU A 85 -4.67 11.90 1.83
CA LEU A 85 -4.78 12.36 0.45
C LEU A 85 -6.17 12.11 -0.13
N MET A 86 -7.01 11.38 0.59
CA MET A 86 -8.42 11.17 0.26
C MET A 86 -9.21 12.33 0.86
N GLY A 87 -9.87 13.10 0.05
CA GLY A 87 -10.58 14.35 0.43
C GLY A 87 -11.75 14.19 1.40
N SER A 88 -12.07 12.96 1.81
CA SER A 88 -13.03 12.66 2.87
C SER A 88 -12.38 11.76 3.91
N SER A 89 -12.72 11.96 5.18
CA SER A 89 -12.34 11.07 6.29
C SER A 89 -12.95 9.66 6.16
N ASP A 90 -13.85 9.46 5.20
CA ASP A 90 -14.70 8.27 5.09
C ASP A 90 -14.12 7.19 4.18
N GLY A 91 -13.01 7.49 3.49
CA GLY A 91 -12.33 6.53 2.62
C GLY A 91 -12.93 6.46 1.22
N PHE A 92 -13.06 5.25 0.68
CA PHE A 92 -13.73 4.99 -0.59
C PHE A 92 -15.23 4.83 -0.40
N LEU A 93 -16.02 5.53 -1.20
CA LEU A 93 -17.40 5.14 -1.45
C LEU A 93 -17.38 3.89 -2.32
N VAL A 94 -18.01 2.83 -1.84
CA VAL A 94 -18.15 1.57 -2.55
C VAL A 94 -19.61 1.35 -2.91
N GLU A 95 -19.86 1.15 -4.18
CA GLU A 95 -21.20 0.94 -4.76
C GLU A 95 -21.25 -0.44 -5.41
N TYR A 96 -22.26 -1.22 -5.06
CA TYR A 96 -22.47 -2.57 -5.57
C TYR A 96 -23.67 -2.59 -6.53
N PHE A 97 -23.49 -3.18 -7.68
CA PHE A 97 -24.52 -3.23 -8.74
C PHE A 97 -24.86 -4.68 -9.09
N ASP A 98 -26.13 -4.92 -9.43
CA ASP A 98 -26.56 -6.19 -10.00
C ASP A 98 -26.30 -6.17 -11.52
N GLY A 99 -25.48 -7.10 -12.00
CA GLY A 99 -25.06 -7.16 -13.39
C GLY A 99 -23.68 -6.55 -13.65
N GLU A 100 -23.39 -6.29 -14.91
CA GLU A 100 -22.09 -5.79 -15.40
C GLU A 100 -22.06 -4.27 -15.61
N ASN A 101 -23.17 -3.58 -15.31
CA ASN A 101 -23.32 -2.15 -15.51
C ASN A 101 -23.17 -1.38 -14.21
N PHE A 102 -22.43 -0.28 -14.21
CA PHE A 102 -22.16 0.57 -13.05
C PHE A 102 -23.14 1.74 -12.89
N GLU A 103 -24.20 1.82 -13.67
CA GLU A 103 -25.16 2.93 -13.71
C GLU A 103 -26.54 2.51 -13.24
N GLU A 104 -26.90 1.24 -13.38
CA GLU A 104 -28.23 0.72 -13.09
C GLU A 104 -28.19 -0.34 -12.00
N ASN A 105 -29.36 -0.58 -11.36
CA ASN A 105 -29.53 -1.64 -10.37
C ASN A 105 -28.57 -1.58 -9.19
N LEU A 106 -28.38 -0.38 -8.65
CA LEU A 106 -27.60 -0.20 -7.42
C LEU A 106 -28.24 -0.99 -6.27
N LEU A 107 -27.47 -1.88 -5.67
CA LEU A 107 -27.91 -2.75 -4.58
C LEU A 107 -27.61 -2.18 -3.20
N PHE A 108 -26.40 -1.67 -3.03
CA PHE A 108 -25.88 -1.25 -1.73
C PHE A 108 -24.74 -0.24 -1.88
N LYS A 109 -24.55 0.58 -0.86
CA LYS A 109 -23.41 1.51 -0.73
C LYS A 109 -22.83 1.43 0.66
N GLU A 110 -21.52 1.54 0.75
CA GLU A 110 -20.80 1.69 2.02
C GLU A 110 -19.54 2.54 1.86
N ASN A 111 -18.96 2.96 2.98
CA ASN A 111 -17.66 3.61 2.99
C ASN A 111 -16.62 2.66 3.58
N LEU A 112 -15.54 2.41 2.83
CA LEU A 112 -14.46 1.54 3.26
C LEU A 112 -13.15 2.32 3.35
N ARG A 113 -12.47 2.16 4.49
CA ARG A 113 -11.16 2.77 4.69
C ARG A 113 -10.06 1.97 4.01
N GLY A 114 -9.16 2.68 3.35
CA GLY A 114 -8.01 2.11 2.67
C GLY A 114 -8.34 1.58 1.27
N SER A 115 -7.31 1.16 0.55
CA SER A 115 -7.35 0.75 -0.86
C SER A 115 -7.04 -0.74 -1.08
N LYS A 116 -7.26 -1.57 -0.06
CA LYS A 116 -7.16 -3.02 -0.16
C LYS A 116 -8.44 -3.65 0.36
N PHE A 117 -9.15 -4.31 -0.53
CA PHE A 117 -10.44 -4.92 -0.25
C PHE A 117 -10.35 -6.44 -0.42
N TRP A 118 -11.04 -7.16 0.45
CA TRP A 118 -11.16 -8.61 0.42
C TRP A 118 -12.63 -8.96 0.42
N VAL A 119 -13.09 -9.63 -0.62
CA VAL A 119 -14.46 -10.12 -0.71
C VAL A 119 -14.50 -11.54 -0.16
N PHE A 120 -14.53 -11.66 1.17
CA PHE A 120 -14.80 -12.92 1.88
C PHE A 120 -16.11 -12.82 2.65
N GLU A 121 -16.50 -13.92 3.31
CA GLU A 121 -17.69 -13.95 4.15
C GLU A 121 -17.76 -12.72 5.08
N GLY A 122 -18.81 -11.95 4.94
CA GLY A 122 -19.04 -10.73 5.71
C GLY A 122 -18.95 -9.42 4.96
N PHE A 123 -18.35 -9.43 3.78
CA PHE A 123 -18.36 -8.30 2.86
C PHE A 123 -19.63 -8.40 2.01
N ALA A 124 -20.50 -7.39 2.14
CA ALA A 124 -21.78 -7.36 1.43
C ALA A 124 -22.64 -8.65 1.59
N LYS A 125 -22.70 -9.21 2.80
CA LYS A 125 -23.46 -10.44 3.10
C LYS A 125 -24.88 -10.45 2.53
N GLU A 126 -25.54 -9.31 2.59
CA GLU A 126 -26.89 -9.13 2.08
C GLU A 126 -27.00 -9.23 0.55
N ILE A 127 -25.85 -8.97 -0.13
CA ILE A 127 -25.75 -8.99 -1.59
C ILE A 127 -25.34 -10.36 -2.08
N ILE A 128 -24.37 -11.00 -1.39
CA ILE A 128 -23.80 -12.30 -1.79
C ILE A 128 -24.74 -13.45 -1.46
N ALA A 129 -25.57 -13.32 -0.43
CA ALA A 129 -26.46 -14.39 0.07
C ALA A 129 -27.63 -14.78 -0.86
N LYS A 130 -27.84 -14.09 -1.97
CA LYS A 130 -28.86 -14.47 -2.96
C LYS A 130 -28.21 -15.35 -4.04
N GLU A 131 -28.42 -16.64 -3.93
CA GLU A 131 -27.92 -17.71 -4.82
C GLU A 131 -28.21 -17.50 -6.33
N GLU A 132 -29.08 -16.57 -6.66
CA GLU A 132 -29.49 -16.29 -8.05
C GLU A 132 -28.68 -15.21 -8.76
N ARG A 133 -27.69 -14.59 -8.11
CA ARG A 133 -26.88 -13.53 -8.73
C ARG A 133 -25.66 -14.08 -9.43
N SER A 134 -25.72 -14.18 -10.73
CA SER A 134 -24.59 -14.66 -11.53
C SER A 134 -23.49 -13.62 -11.76
N LYS A 135 -23.79 -12.31 -11.56
CA LYS A 135 -22.88 -11.21 -11.89
C LYS A 135 -23.10 -10.04 -10.94
N THR A 136 -22.04 -9.55 -10.36
CA THR A 136 -22.04 -8.35 -9.51
C THR A 136 -20.86 -7.49 -9.91
N SER A 137 -21.08 -6.22 -10.15
CA SER A 137 -19.99 -5.25 -10.34
C SER A 137 -19.89 -4.30 -9.16
N VAL A 138 -18.69 -3.81 -8.91
CA VAL A 138 -18.36 -2.96 -7.77
C VAL A 138 -17.60 -1.73 -8.25
N LYS A 139 -18.01 -0.57 -7.79
CA LYS A 139 -17.36 0.70 -8.08
C LYS A 139 -16.82 1.30 -6.79
N PHE A 140 -15.53 1.58 -6.76
CA PHE A 140 -14.85 2.27 -5.67
C PHE A 140 -14.53 3.68 -6.13
N SER A 141 -14.94 4.69 -5.40
CA SER A 141 -14.63 6.07 -5.74
C SER A 141 -14.14 6.87 -4.53
N CYS A 142 -13.18 7.75 -4.76
CA CYS A 142 -12.76 8.73 -3.77
C CYS A 142 -12.27 10.02 -4.43
N ALA A 143 -12.28 11.09 -3.65
CA ALA A 143 -11.59 12.32 -3.99
C ALA A 143 -10.11 12.19 -3.60
N TYR A 144 -9.20 12.41 -4.52
CA TYR A 144 -7.76 12.38 -4.31
C TYR A 144 -7.16 13.77 -4.43
N THR A 145 -6.51 14.25 -3.37
CA THR A 145 -5.87 15.57 -3.34
C THR A 145 -4.39 15.40 -3.03
N PRO A 146 -3.51 15.47 -4.04
CA PRO A 146 -2.08 15.26 -3.85
C PRO A 146 -1.43 16.38 -3.04
N ASP A 147 -0.44 16.04 -2.25
CA ASP A 147 0.37 16.96 -1.45
C ASP A 147 1.64 17.47 -2.17
N ILE A 148 1.95 16.86 -3.31
CA ILE A 148 3.03 17.28 -4.22
C ILE A 148 2.53 17.30 -5.66
N SER A 149 3.08 18.19 -6.50
CA SER A 149 2.86 18.19 -7.95
C SER A 149 3.85 17.26 -8.63
N GLY A 150 3.46 16.69 -9.76
CA GLY A 150 4.33 15.86 -10.60
C GLY A 150 3.64 14.56 -11.03
N GLU A 151 4.43 13.64 -11.56
CA GLU A 151 3.97 12.32 -11.97
C GLU A 151 3.76 11.42 -10.74
N HIS A 152 2.56 10.87 -10.61
CA HIS A 152 2.21 9.90 -9.59
C HIS A 152 1.95 8.54 -10.24
N ALA A 153 2.41 7.48 -9.59
CA ALA A 153 2.17 6.11 -9.99
C ALA A 153 1.02 5.51 -9.19
N PHE A 154 0.11 4.88 -9.89
CA PHE A 154 -0.93 4.02 -9.31
C PHE A 154 -0.73 2.58 -9.75
N GLU A 155 -1.22 1.65 -8.96
CA GLU A 155 -1.13 0.22 -9.23
C GLU A 155 -2.41 -0.47 -8.81
N ILE A 156 -2.97 -1.29 -9.70
CA ILE A 156 -4.12 -2.14 -9.40
C ILE A 156 -3.84 -3.60 -9.75
N PHE A 157 -4.44 -4.48 -9.02
CA PHE A 157 -4.55 -5.92 -9.31
C PHE A 157 -5.73 -6.50 -8.53
N GLY A 158 -6.33 -7.57 -9.05
CA GLY A 158 -7.51 -8.17 -8.45
C GLY A 158 -7.74 -9.60 -8.93
N ILE A 159 -8.73 -10.27 -8.34
CA ILE A 159 -9.28 -11.51 -8.87
C ILE A 159 -10.46 -11.13 -9.74
N GLY A 160 -10.29 -11.17 -11.05
CA GLY A 160 -11.29 -10.73 -12.03
C GLY A 160 -10.89 -9.45 -12.76
N GLN A 161 -11.87 -8.87 -13.47
CA GLN A 161 -11.68 -7.68 -14.29
C GLN A 161 -11.67 -6.44 -13.42
N CYS A 162 -10.68 -5.57 -13.58
CA CYS A 162 -10.65 -4.28 -12.92
C CYS A 162 -9.99 -3.21 -13.79
N ARG A 163 -10.44 -1.97 -13.65
CA ARG A 163 -9.83 -0.81 -14.29
C ARG A 163 -9.87 0.40 -13.39
N MET A 164 -8.96 1.33 -13.62
CA MET A 164 -8.87 2.56 -12.84
C MET A 164 -9.02 3.77 -13.73
N LEU A 165 -9.84 4.72 -13.29
CA LEU A 165 -10.07 5.97 -13.97
C LEU A 165 -9.66 7.15 -13.07
N ILE A 166 -9.16 8.22 -13.70
CA ILE A 166 -8.93 9.53 -13.09
C ILE A 166 -9.73 10.56 -13.87
N ASP A 167 -10.63 11.28 -13.19
CA ASP A 167 -11.55 12.24 -13.83
C ASP A 167 -12.23 11.63 -15.07
N ASP A 168 -12.78 10.43 -14.90
CA ASP A 168 -13.47 9.62 -15.91
C ASP A 168 -12.62 9.17 -17.12
N LYS A 169 -11.30 9.39 -17.07
CA LYS A 169 -10.36 8.89 -18.07
C LYS A 169 -9.65 7.65 -17.57
N GLU A 170 -9.67 6.60 -18.37
CA GLU A 170 -8.98 5.35 -18.03
C GLU A 170 -7.45 5.58 -17.91
N LEU A 171 -6.91 5.23 -16.76
CA LEU A 171 -5.49 5.26 -16.46
C LEU A 171 -4.87 3.87 -16.51
N ILE A 172 -5.60 2.87 -16.03
CA ILE A 172 -5.12 1.49 -15.99
C ILE A 172 -6.24 0.54 -16.46
N ASP A 173 -5.95 -0.21 -17.52
CA ASP A 173 -6.81 -1.30 -18.00
C ASP A 173 -6.25 -2.65 -17.55
N ASN A 174 -6.97 -3.31 -16.67
CA ASN A 174 -6.82 -4.72 -16.33
C ASN A 174 -8.19 -5.42 -16.48
N TRP A 175 -8.93 -5.05 -17.52
CA TRP A 175 -10.25 -5.53 -17.85
C TRP A 175 -10.24 -6.45 -19.06
N ASN A 176 -9.64 -5.99 -20.16
CA ASN A 176 -9.67 -6.70 -21.43
C ASN A 176 -8.55 -7.74 -21.57
N ASN A 177 -7.38 -7.49 -20.99
CA ASN A 177 -6.20 -8.34 -21.09
C ASN A 177 -5.67 -8.67 -19.70
N ILE A 178 -6.34 -9.60 -19.00
CA ILE A 178 -5.92 -10.03 -17.67
C ILE A 178 -4.77 -11.02 -17.80
N GLU A 179 -3.59 -10.63 -17.32
CA GLU A 179 -2.45 -11.53 -17.18
C GLU A 179 -2.49 -12.20 -15.80
N PRO A 180 -2.33 -13.53 -15.71
CA PRO A 180 -2.20 -14.21 -14.43
C PRO A 180 -1.01 -13.68 -13.63
N GLY A 181 -1.19 -13.51 -12.32
CA GLY A 181 -0.17 -13.00 -11.41
C GLY A 181 -0.02 -13.81 -10.15
N GLU A 182 0.88 -13.40 -9.30
CA GLU A 182 1.16 -14.08 -8.02
C GLU A 182 0.24 -13.63 -6.88
N ALA A 183 -0.59 -12.60 -7.09
CA ALA A 183 -1.51 -12.12 -6.07
C ALA A 183 -2.57 -13.18 -5.72
N PHE A 184 -3.04 -13.16 -4.46
CA PHE A 184 -4.12 -14.03 -4.01
C PHE A 184 -3.88 -15.51 -4.28
N PHE A 185 -2.70 -16.03 -3.93
CA PHE A 185 -2.32 -17.44 -4.15
C PHE A 185 -2.38 -17.86 -5.62
N THR A 186 -2.00 -16.98 -6.52
CA THR A 186 -2.03 -17.14 -8.00
C THR A 186 -3.42 -17.10 -8.65
N PHE A 187 -4.48 -16.82 -7.89
CA PHE A 187 -5.82 -16.59 -8.46
C PHE A 187 -6.01 -15.18 -9.03
N GLY A 188 -5.14 -14.24 -8.63
CA GLY A 188 -5.23 -12.84 -9.07
C GLY A 188 -4.48 -12.54 -10.35
N SER A 189 -4.71 -11.35 -10.86
CA SER A 189 -3.98 -10.81 -12.00
C SER A 189 -2.57 -10.37 -11.63
N ALA A 190 -1.72 -10.24 -12.63
CA ALA A 190 -0.51 -9.45 -12.53
C ALA A 190 -0.86 -7.99 -12.18
N SER A 191 0.01 -7.32 -11.42
CA SER A 191 -0.20 -5.91 -11.13
C SER A 191 0.05 -5.06 -12.37
N ARG A 192 -0.79 -4.05 -12.57
CA ARG A 192 -0.63 -3.05 -13.64
C ARG A 192 -0.46 -1.68 -13.06
N LYS A 193 0.51 -0.93 -13.60
CA LYS A 193 0.80 0.44 -13.18
C LYS A 193 0.35 1.44 -14.23
N GLY A 194 -0.19 2.55 -13.74
CA GLY A 194 -0.50 3.73 -14.54
C GLY A 194 0.18 4.96 -13.95
N PHE A 195 0.53 5.91 -14.79
CA PHE A 195 1.22 7.13 -14.42
C PHE A 195 0.44 8.34 -14.92
N ALA A 196 0.23 9.32 -14.06
CA ALA A 196 -0.45 10.56 -14.43
C ALA A 196 0.17 11.74 -13.68
N ASN A 197 0.11 12.92 -14.31
CA ASN A 197 0.58 14.15 -13.69
C ASN A 197 -0.54 14.83 -12.90
N PHE A 198 -0.19 15.22 -11.68
CA PHE A 198 -1.11 15.87 -10.74
C PHE A 198 -0.57 17.21 -10.27
N GLU A 199 -1.48 18.10 -9.90
CA GLU A 199 -1.18 19.40 -9.30
C GLU A 199 -1.47 19.36 -7.80
N LYS A 200 -0.50 19.77 -6.98
CA LYS A 200 -0.65 19.85 -5.52
C LYS A 200 -1.91 20.64 -5.13
N GLY A 201 -2.71 20.06 -4.25
CA GLY A 201 -3.91 20.69 -3.70
C GLY A 201 -5.14 20.71 -4.60
N LYS A 202 -5.00 20.27 -5.86
CA LYS A 202 -6.15 20.07 -6.75
C LYS A 202 -6.78 18.70 -6.51
N THR A 203 -8.09 18.67 -6.44
CA THR A 203 -8.82 17.42 -6.20
C THR A 203 -9.17 16.74 -7.52
N TYR A 204 -8.94 15.44 -7.59
CA TYR A 204 -9.23 14.56 -8.71
C TYR A 204 -10.18 13.44 -8.26
N LYS A 205 -11.07 13.03 -9.13
CA LYS A 205 -11.90 11.85 -8.91
C LYS A 205 -11.06 10.60 -9.24
N VAL A 206 -10.87 9.74 -8.27
CA VAL A 206 -10.30 8.40 -8.48
C VAL A 206 -11.43 7.40 -8.44
N GLU A 207 -11.54 6.57 -9.47
CA GLU A 207 -12.54 5.52 -9.57
C GLU A 207 -11.88 4.20 -9.97
N VAL A 208 -12.24 3.11 -9.29
CA VAL A 208 -11.88 1.74 -9.66
C VAL A 208 -13.18 0.97 -9.90
N GLN A 209 -13.29 0.38 -11.06
CA GLN A 209 -14.38 -0.50 -11.47
C GLN A 209 -13.90 -1.95 -11.46
N TYR A 210 -14.74 -2.82 -10.86
CA TYR A 210 -14.44 -4.24 -10.66
C TYR A 210 -15.65 -5.10 -10.98
#